data_8a868f5ceb8a530c0f641be9159679dc
#
_entry.id   8a868f5ceb8a530c0f641be9159679dc
#
_cell.length_a   1.000
_cell.length_b   1.000
_cell.length_c   1.000
_cell.angle_alpha   90.00
_cell.angle_beta   90.00
_cell.angle_gamma   90.00
#
_symmetry.space_group_name_H-M   'P 1'
#
loop_
_entity.id
_entity.type
_entity.pdbx_description
1 polymer ?
#
loop_
_entity_poly.entity_id
_entity_poly.type
_entity_poly.pdbx_seq_one_letter_code
_entity_poly.pdbx_strand_id
1 'polypeptide(L)'
;MKKKTIITILILVLLCVTGGCYFGAKHVWLDGRILPTTVTEVTISGEKLPKIKTLERLDALELLDARKITLNAEQYEQLASALPGCHILWQVPIFGGYHDNIETEVVAASIQQPDITMLRYFPNLEKVDASACTDLAMVTALKAAWPELDVTYRAVLGDTELFQDTTELVFEGEDASELLAVIGYFPQLQKIDASGCGDYAALDQIRKDYPNLTITYNIFLGDQLWPFDTKTLLLKNADGEELQKVLPYFTVLQRVTLTGTVPDQETMYELMHAYPEVVFDWKFTVCGVETASTATELILSDIPMETVDAVEFSLKYFYDLQRVEMCQCGISNEEMDALGKRHPETRFVWSFPFGKGYLRTDETALIPFKYGYPFDNPCTDEQTKLLKYCTDMVVLDLGHMQMKDLSFLQYMPKLKYLILGDTRAADYSPVGYLTELIYLEVFWSDFKESDVLLKLTKLEDLNCAWAKLDRPEALYQMTWLKRLWATSVGIPSSELYKLKEALPNTQVFVHGKHPTDGGWRQAQNYYDMRDLLGMHYMQ
;
A
#
# COMPACT_ATOMS: atom_id res chain seq x y z
N MET A 1 56.84 -109.13 27.56
CA MET A 1 57.13 -107.81 27.07
C MET A 1 55.94 -107.01 26.56
N LYS A 2 54.86 -107.58 26.06
CA LYS A 2 53.74 -106.82 25.43
C LYS A 2 52.85 -105.95 26.39
N LYS A 3 52.71 -106.31 27.67
CA LYS A 3 51.84 -105.52 28.64
C LYS A 3 52.52 -104.21 29.11
N LYS A 4 53.83 -104.19 29.33
CA LYS A 4 54.53 -102.91 29.75
C LYS A 4 54.53 -101.85 28.64
N THR A 5 54.69 -102.29 27.40
CA THR A 5 54.71 -101.36 26.25
C THR A 5 53.34 -100.72 25.98
N ILE A 6 52.26 -101.43 26.17
CA ILE A 6 50.88 -100.92 26.04
C ILE A 6 50.58 -99.93 27.16
N ILE A 7 50.96 -100.16 28.37
CA ILE A 7 50.79 -99.28 29.52
C ILE A 7 51.62 -97.97 29.29
N THR A 8 52.82 -98.10 28.84
CA THR A 8 53.69 -96.88 28.54
C THR A 8 53.11 -96.05 27.44
N ILE A 9 52.57 -96.64 26.36
CA ILE A 9 51.92 -95.97 25.25
C ILE A 9 50.59 -95.33 25.77
N LEU A 10 49.79 -96.01 26.59
CA LEU A 10 48.59 -95.42 27.21
C LEU A 10 48.87 -94.25 28.13
N ILE A 11 49.94 -94.33 28.96
CA ILE A 11 50.40 -93.22 29.79
C ILE A 11 50.94 -92.09 28.96
N LEU A 12 51.69 -92.32 27.89
CA LEU A 12 52.15 -91.25 26.94
C LEU A 12 50.97 -90.60 26.24
N VAL A 13 50.01 -91.38 25.78
CA VAL A 13 48.78 -90.82 25.16
C VAL A 13 47.93 -90.06 26.20
N LEU A 14 47.82 -90.56 27.44
CA LEU A 14 47.16 -89.82 28.46
C LEU A 14 47.86 -88.55 28.88
N LEU A 15 49.21 -88.58 28.96
CA LEU A 15 50.01 -87.34 29.17
C LEU A 15 49.96 -86.38 28.01
N CYS A 16 49.92 -86.90 26.78
CA CYS A 16 49.71 -86.05 25.59
C CYS A 16 48.30 -85.45 25.56
N VAL A 17 47.27 -86.24 25.90
CA VAL A 17 45.88 -85.77 25.94
C VAL A 17 45.67 -84.85 27.12
N THR A 18 46.17 -85.14 28.32
CA THR A 18 46.06 -84.21 29.48
C THR A 18 46.95 -82.98 29.30
N GLY A 19 48.18 -83.13 28.77
CA GLY A 19 49.05 -81.98 28.43
C GLY A 19 48.41 -81.12 27.35
N GLY A 20 47.86 -81.76 26.30
CA GLY A 20 47.16 -81.06 25.24
C GLY A 20 45.86 -80.36 25.74
N CYS A 21 45.12 -81.04 26.60
CA CYS A 21 43.93 -80.40 27.29
C CYS A 21 44.32 -79.26 28.19
N TYR A 22 45.38 -79.36 28.98
CA TYR A 22 45.89 -78.31 29.81
C TYR A 22 46.49 -77.14 29.01
N PHE A 23 47.20 -77.44 27.96
CA PHE A 23 47.73 -76.42 27.03
C PHE A 23 46.58 -75.74 26.29
N GLY A 24 45.59 -76.48 25.79
CA GLY A 24 44.39 -75.94 25.16
C GLY A 24 43.49 -75.15 26.11
N ALA A 25 43.54 -75.43 27.44
CA ALA A 25 42.79 -74.66 28.46
C ALA A 25 43.40 -73.28 28.75
N LYS A 26 44.72 -73.15 28.59
CA LYS A 26 45.48 -71.90 28.85
C LYS A 26 45.97 -71.13 27.64
N HIS A 27 45.71 -71.64 26.45
CA HIS A 27 46.17 -71.04 25.22
C HIS A 27 45.04 -71.07 24.16
N VAL A 28 45.07 -70.07 23.30
CA VAL A 28 44.13 -69.89 22.19
C VAL A 28 44.92 -69.77 20.90
N TRP A 29 44.47 -70.46 19.85
CA TRP A 29 44.99 -70.30 18.52
C TRP A 29 44.21 -69.20 17.77
N LEU A 30 44.96 -68.09 17.45
CA LEU A 30 44.38 -66.92 16.80
C LEU A 30 45.33 -66.41 15.74
N ASP A 31 44.87 -66.18 14.52
CA ASP A 31 45.63 -65.64 13.39
C ASP A 31 47.03 -66.32 13.19
N GLY A 32 47.05 -67.62 13.25
CA GLY A 32 48.32 -68.39 13.08
C GLY A 32 49.27 -68.29 14.29
N ARG A 33 48.85 -67.71 15.41
CA ARG A 33 49.63 -67.51 16.65
C ARG A 33 48.98 -68.23 17.83
N ILE A 34 49.82 -68.70 18.74
CA ILE A 34 49.34 -69.26 20.01
C ILE A 34 49.47 -68.17 21.06
N LEU A 35 48.35 -67.78 21.64
CA LEU A 35 48.25 -66.73 22.66
C LEU A 35 47.84 -67.35 23.97
N PRO A 36 48.41 -66.89 25.14
CA PRO A 36 47.90 -67.30 26.44
C PRO A 36 46.54 -66.68 26.70
N THR A 37 45.66 -67.33 27.46
CA THR A 37 44.33 -66.80 27.81
C THR A 37 44.39 -65.54 28.68
N THR A 38 45.55 -65.24 29.24
CA THR A 38 45.87 -64.06 30.08
C THR A 38 46.36 -62.84 29.29
N VAL A 39 46.34 -62.89 27.96
CA VAL A 39 46.74 -61.74 27.14
C VAL A 39 45.72 -60.59 27.30
N THR A 40 46.23 -59.38 27.52
CA THR A 40 45.41 -58.19 27.74
C THR A 40 45.14 -57.40 26.43
N GLU A 41 46.03 -57.57 25.43
CA GLU A 41 45.91 -56.82 24.16
C GLU A 41 46.08 -57.79 23.00
N VAL A 42 45.20 -57.69 22.00
CA VAL A 42 45.25 -58.48 20.77
C VAL A 42 44.97 -57.62 19.56
N THR A 43 45.88 -57.70 18.57
CA THR A 43 45.62 -57.16 17.22
C THR A 43 45.26 -58.28 16.27
N ILE A 44 44.11 -58.18 15.64
CA ILE A 44 43.70 -59.09 14.54
C ILE A 44 44.51 -58.69 13.30
N SER A 45 45.31 -59.68 12.81
CA SER A 45 46.17 -59.45 11.65
C SER A 45 45.71 -60.25 10.40
N GLY A 46 44.69 -61.07 10.54
CA GLY A 46 44.08 -61.82 9.43
C GLY A 46 43.09 -61.00 8.63
N GLU A 47 42.66 -61.50 7.48
CA GLU A 47 41.66 -60.81 6.61
C GLU A 47 40.21 -61.01 7.05
N LYS A 48 39.95 -61.86 8.03
CA LYS A 48 38.58 -62.21 8.46
C LYS A 48 38.47 -62.20 9.98
N LEU A 49 37.25 -61.85 10.45
CA LEU A 49 36.90 -61.92 11.85
C LEU A 49 37.11 -63.36 12.37
N PRO A 50 37.91 -63.59 13.45
CA PRO A 50 38.02 -64.85 14.13
C PRO A 50 36.68 -65.29 14.71
N LYS A 51 36.52 -66.61 14.96
CA LYS A 51 35.32 -67.10 15.65
C LYS A 51 35.20 -66.44 17.02
N ILE A 52 34.06 -65.83 17.30
CA ILE A 52 33.78 -65.14 18.56
C ILE A 52 34.08 -66.04 19.79
N LYS A 53 33.67 -67.32 19.73
CA LYS A 53 33.97 -68.31 20.78
C LYS A 53 35.47 -68.51 21.05
N THR A 54 36.35 -68.13 20.10
CA THR A 54 37.78 -68.19 20.30
C THR A 54 38.29 -66.97 21.07
N LEU A 55 37.70 -65.79 20.82
CA LEU A 55 37.99 -64.57 21.52
C LEU A 55 37.43 -64.56 22.95
N GLU A 56 36.27 -65.15 23.20
CA GLU A 56 35.66 -65.31 24.55
C GLU A 56 36.54 -66.12 25.52
N ARG A 57 37.48 -66.88 25.02
CA ARG A 57 38.44 -67.63 25.84
C ARG A 57 39.62 -66.79 26.34
N LEU A 58 39.77 -65.57 25.90
CA LEU A 58 40.81 -64.64 26.34
C LEU A 58 40.28 -63.85 27.55
N ASP A 59 40.28 -64.49 28.74
CA ASP A 59 39.60 -64.01 29.94
C ASP A 59 40.09 -62.68 30.49
N ALA A 60 41.34 -62.28 30.09
CA ALA A 60 42.02 -61.06 30.55
C ALA A 60 42.10 -59.98 29.45
N LEU A 61 41.35 -60.14 28.31
CA LEU A 61 41.44 -59.21 27.19
C LEU A 61 40.80 -57.85 27.50
N GLU A 62 41.64 -56.83 27.52
CA GLU A 62 41.23 -55.45 27.77
C GLU A 62 41.16 -54.63 26.47
N LEU A 63 41.97 -54.96 25.47
CA LEU A 63 42.03 -54.25 24.19
C LEU A 63 42.05 -55.23 23.01
N LEU A 64 41.08 -55.08 22.09
CA LEU A 64 41.04 -55.81 20.82
C LEU A 64 41.19 -54.80 19.66
N ASP A 65 42.29 -54.83 18.95
CA ASP A 65 42.51 -54.04 17.76
C ASP A 65 42.07 -54.81 16.52
N ALA A 66 40.87 -54.49 15.99
CA ALA A 66 40.25 -55.04 14.81
C ALA A 66 40.27 -54.11 13.59
N ARG A 67 41.04 -53.05 13.62
CA ARG A 67 41.08 -52.01 12.54
C ARG A 67 41.62 -52.53 11.20
N LYS A 68 42.29 -53.69 11.16
CA LYS A 68 42.79 -54.31 9.94
C LYS A 68 41.77 -55.14 9.20
N ILE A 69 40.62 -55.37 9.81
CA ILE A 69 39.53 -56.12 9.21
C ILE A 69 38.29 -55.24 9.04
N THR A 70 37.52 -55.48 7.97
CA THR A 70 36.25 -54.80 7.76
C THR A 70 35.16 -55.46 8.60
N LEU A 71 34.60 -54.71 9.54
CA LEU A 71 33.43 -55.09 10.32
C LEU A 71 32.22 -54.25 9.91
N ASN A 72 31.06 -54.91 9.91
CA ASN A 72 29.79 -54.14 9.92
C ASN A 72 29.32 -53.91 11.35
N ALA A 73 28.30 -53.07 11.55
CA ALA A 73 27.77 -52.73 12.86
C ALA A 73 27.26 -53.98 13.63
N GLU A 74 26.62 -54.96 12.96
CA GLU A 74 26.11 -56.19 13.57
C GLU A 74 27.27 -57.03 14.12
N GLN A 75 28.35 -57.17 13.35
CA GLN A 75 29.54 -57.93 13.75
C GLN A 75 30.25 -57.27 14.95
N TYR A 76 30.31 -55.92 14.96
CA TYR A 76 30.84 -55.18 16.10
C TYR A 76 29.97 -55.38 17.35
N GLU A 77 28.64 -55.28 17.25
CA GLU A 77 27.75 -55.50 18.38
C GLU A 77 27.84 -56.94 18.94
N GLN A 78 28.01 -57.94 18.07
CA GLN A 78 28.25 -59.31 18.47
C GLN A 78 29.57 -59.46 19.25
N LEU A 79 30.64 -58.78 18.79
CA LEU A 79 31.93 -58.77 19.48
C LEU A 79 31.84 -58.02 20.83
N ALA A 80 31.21 -56.85 20.87
CA ALA A 80 31.06 -56.04 22.09
C ALA A 80 30.23 -56.79 23.14
N SER A 81 29.20 -57.52 22.70
CA SER A 81 28.38 -58.35 23.58
C SER A 81 29.11 -59.57 24.15
N ALA A 82 30.01 -60.17 23.35
CA ALA A 82 30.78 -61.34 23.73
C ALA A 82 32.03 -61.03 24.58
N LEU A 83 32.50 -59.78 24.51
CA LEU A 83 33.70 -59.32 25.20
C LEU A 83 33.37 -58.09 26.11
N PRO A 84 32.54 -58.27 27.14
CA PRO A 84 32.10 -57.21 27.99
C PRO A 84 33.27 -56.62 28.77
N GLY A 85 33.50 -55.31 28.65
CA GLY A 85 34.65 -54.58 29.28
C GLY A 85 35.93 -54.53 28.44
N CYS A 86 35.96 -55.17 27.25
CA CYS A 86 37.06 -55.04 26.31
C CYS A 86 36.89 -53.82 25.42
N HIS A 87 37.89 -52.98 25.29
CA HIS A 87 37.93 -51.91 24.30
C HIS A 87 38.20 -52.47 22.91
N ILE A 88 37.21 -52.29 22.00
CA ILE A 88 37.32 -52.77 20.64
C ILE A 88 37.64 -51.61 19.72
N LEU A 89 38.83 -51.61 19.15
CA LEU A 89 39.22 -50.64 18.12
C LEU A 89 38.83 -51.23 16.76
N TRP A 90 38.05 -50.50 15.98
CA TRP A 90 37.59 -50.88 14.67
C TRP A 90 37.39 -49.69 13.74
N GLN A 91 37.33 -49.97 12.46
CA GLN A 91 37.00 -48.96 11.44
C GLN A 91 35.49 -48.95 11.21
N VAL A 92 34.86 -47.85 11.62
CA VAL A 92 33.43 -47.63 11.43
C VAL A 92 33.17 -47.24 9.98
N PRO A 93 32.31 -47.97 9.24
CA PRO A 93 31.88 -47.57 7.90
C PRO A 93 30.88 -46.41 7.99
N ILE A 94 31.33 -45.19 7.75
CA ILE A 94 30.52 -43.96 7.87
C ILE A 94 30.96 -42.94 6.83
N PHE A 95 30.07 -42.08 6.39
CA PHE A 95 30.35 -40.98 5.44
C PHE A 95 30.99 -41.41 4.12
N GLY A 96 30.67 -42.63 3.66
CA GLY A 96 31.25 -43.21 2.44
C GLY A 96 32.67 -43.70 2.59
N GLY A 97 33.27 -43.73 3.78
CA GLY A 97 34.63 -44.18 4.10
C GLY A 97 34.68 -45.13 5.29
N TYR A 98 35.90 -45.29 5.84
CA TYR A 98 36.17 -46.05 7.06
C TYR A 98 36.98 -45.15 7.99
N HIS A 99 36.51 -44.98 9.23
CA HIS A 99 37.12 -44.14 10.25
C HIS A 99 37.40 -44.92 11.51
N ASP A 100 38.56 -44.72 12.12
CA ASP A 100 38.86 -45.34 13.41
C ASP A 100 37.93 -44.81 14.50
N ASN A 101 37.31 -45.71 15.25
CA ASN A 101 36.33 -45.35 16.26
C ASN A 101 36.87 -44.51 17.43
N ILE A 102 38.17 -44.30 17.51
CA ILE A 102 38.87 -43.46 18.47
C ILE A 102 39.16 -42.03 17.97
N GLU A 103 38.79 -41.74 16.70
CA GLU A 103 38.97 -40.41 16.14
C GLU A 103 38.17 -39.37 16.93
N THR A 104 38.72 -38.18 17.10
CA THR A 104 38.06 -37.03 17.73
C THR A 104 37.47 -36.07 16.70
N GLU A 105 37.88 -36.18 15.46
CA GLU A 105 37.41 -35.41 14.31
C GLU A 105 37.27 -36.32 13.09
N VAL A 106 36.16 -36.18 12.34
CA VAL A 106 35.93 -36.91 11.09
C VAL A 106 35.47 -35.99 9.98
N VAL A 107 35.80 -36.34 8.73
CA VAL A 107 35.37 -35.58 7.54
C VAL A 107 34.20 -36.29 6.87
N ALA A 108 33.11 -35.58 6.70
CA ALA A 108 31.88 -36.05 6.10
C ALA A 108 31.64 -35.39 4.74
N ALA A 109 32.19 -35.95 3.66
CA ALA A 109 31.96 -35.46 2.29
C ALA A 109 30.51 -35.73 1.80
N SER A 110 29.84 -36.75 2.33
CA SER A 110 28.41 -37.01 2.15
C SER A 110 27.84 -37.60 3.43
N ILE A 111 26.59 -37.32 3.76
CA ILE A 111 25.89 -37.80 4.94
C ILE A 111 24.63 -38.53 4.48
N GLN A 112 24.42 -39.75 4.99
CA GLN A 112 23.20 -40.51 4.77
C GLN A 112 22.50 -40.79 6.11
N GLN A 113 21.20 -41.11 6.09
CA GLN A 113 20.46 -41.36 7.31
C GLN A 113 21.07 -42.43 8.23
N PRO A 114 21.64 -43.56 7.72
CA PRO A 114 22.34 -44.51 8.56
C PRO A 114 23.60 -43.95 9.26
N ASP A 115 24.33 -43.04 8.62
CA ASP A 115 25.54 -42.44 9.18
C ASP A 115 25.28 -41.75 10.53
N ILE A 116 24.14 -41.06 10.65
CA ILE A 116 23.74 -40.37 11.86
C ILE A 116 23.67 -41.33 13.05
N THR A 117 23.23 -42.58 12.83
CA THR A 117 23.14 -43.60 13.91
C THR A 117 24.48 -44.26 14.17
N MET A 118 25.40 -44.31 13.18
CA MET A 118 26.73 -44.87 13.31
C MET A 118 27.68 -44.08 14.18
N LEU A 119 27.42 -42.74 14.34
CA LEU A 119 28.21 -41.87 15.24
C LEU A 119 28.27 -42.37 16.68
N ARG A 120 27.31 -43.17 17.15
CA ARG A 120 27.30 -43.77 18.48
C ARG A 120 28.53 -44.66 18.78
N TYR A 121 29.23 -45.07 17.73
CA TYR A 121 30.43 -45.90 17.87
C TYR A 121 31.73 -45.10 18.07
N PHE A 122 31.64 -43.79 18.10
CA PHE A 122 32.78 -42.86 18.33
C PHE A 122 32.67 -42.22 19.74
N PRO A 123 33.19 -42.86 20.78
CA PRO A 123 33.00 -42.35 22.15
C PRO A 123 33.71 -41.03 22.43
N ASN A 124 34.70 -40.67 21.62
CA ASN A 124 35.56 -39.49 21.82
C ASN A 124 35.39 -38.45 20.68
N LEU A 125 34.39 -38.57 19.83
CA LEU A 125 34.17 -37.64 18.72
C LEU A 125 33.74 -36.28 19.22
N GLU A 126 34.44 -35.23 18.86
CA GLU A 126 34.17 -33.85 19.21
C GLU A 126 33.71 -33.05 17.98
N LYS A 127 34.22 -33.40 16.79
CA LYS A 127 34.02 -32.59 15.59
C LYS A 127 33.70 -33.41 14.36
N VAL A 128 32.78 -32.89 13.52
CA VAL A 128 32.46 -33.40 12.16
C VAL A 128 32.65 -32.25 11.16
N ASP A 129 33.63 -32.42 10.26
CA ASP A 129 33.80 -31.49 9.15
C ASP A 129 32.93 -31.91 7.96
N ALA A 130 31.79 -31.29 7.80
CA ALA A 130 30.85 -31.48 6.70
C ALA A 130 30.93 -30.36 5.65
N SER A 131 32.06 -29.64 5.57
CA SER A 131 32.22 -28.51 4.62
C SER A 131 32.18 -28.94 3.14
N ALA A 132 32.41 -30.21 2.87
CA ALA A 132 32.29 -30.76 1.52
C ALA A 132 30.90 -31.38 1.23
N CYS A 133 30.02 -31.46 2.23
CA CYS A 133 28.69 -32.04 2.08
C CYS A 133 27.72 -31.01 1.47
N THR A 134 27.10 -31.36 0.35
CA THR A 134 26.14 -30.50 -0.35
C THR A 134 24.70 -30.67 0.14
N ASP A 135 24.41 -31.75 0.87
CA ASP A 135 23.08 -32.02 1.45
C ASP A 135 22.96 -31.37 2.84
N LEU A 136 22.63 -30.08 2.85
CA LEU A 136 22.45 -29.30 4.09
C LEU A 136 21.29 -29.80 4.98
N ALA A 137 20.30 -30.47 4.40
CA ALA A 137 19.21 -31.07 5.16
C ALA A 137 19.73 -32.22 6.02
N MET A 138 20.62 -33.04 5.48
CA MET A 138 21.28 -34.13 6.21
C MET A 138 22.25 -33.61 7.25
N VAL A 139 22.99 -32.52 6.97
CA VAL A 139 23.85 -31.84 7.95
C VAL A 139 23.01 -31.35 9.12
N THR A 140 21.86 -30.74 8.85
CA THR A 140 20.94 -30.25 9.91
C THR A 140 20.36 -31.42 10.73
N ALA A 141 20.00 -32.52 10.08
CA ALA A 141 19.51 -33.72 10.78
C ALA A 141 20.59 -34.33 11.69
N LEU A 142 21.85 -34.32 11.25
CA LEU A 142 23.00 -34.76 12.06
C LEU A 142 23.17 -33.86 13.30
N LYS A 143 23.17 -32.54 13.11
CA LYS A 143 23.26 -31.57 14.23
C LYS A 143 22.13 -31.72 15.23
N ALA A 144 20.90 -31.97 14.75
CA ALA A 144 19.75 -32.18 15.62
C ALA A 144 19.84 -33.47 16.44
N ALA A 145 20.42 -34.53 15.85
CA ALA A 145 20.61 -35.83 16.53
C ALA A 145 21.78 -35.81 17.53
N TRP A 146 22.80 -35.01 17.26
CA TRP A 146 24.06 -34.91 18.05
C TRP A 146 24.41 -33.45 18.35
N PRO A 147 23.63 -32.76 19.21
CA PRO A 147 23.79 -31.34 19.46
C PRO A 147 25.10 -30.97 20.17
N GLU A 148 25.79 -31.93 20.78
CA GLU A 148 27.08 -31.77 21.45
C GLU A 148 28.28 -31.76 20.49
N LEU A 149 28.09 -32.23 19.23
CA LEU A 149 29.16 -32.24 18.25
C LEU A 149 29.34 -30.86 17.59
N ASP A 150 30.58 -30.44 17.45
CA ASP A 150 30.93 -29.31 16.59
C ASP A 150 30.88 -29.72 15.13
N VAL A 151 29.81 -29.32 14.42
CA VAL A 151 29.62 -29.66 13.00
C VAL A 151 29.86 -28.44 12.15
N THR A 152 30.96 -28.43 11.41
CA THR A 152 31.28 -27.34 10.46
C THR A 152 30.69 -27.66 9.08
N TYR A 153 30.09 -26.66 8.43
CA TYR A 153 29.52 -26.78 7.08
C TYR A 153 29.48 -25.44 6.36
N ARG A 154 29.30 -25.48 5.05
CA ARG A 154 29.13 -24.31 4.18
C ARG A 154 28.22 -24.59 3.01
N ALA A 155 27.71 -23.54 2.35
CA ALA A 155 27.15 -23.59 1.02
C ALA A 155 28.06 -22.83 0.05
N VAL A 156 28.09 -23.28 -1.21
CA VAL A 156 28.80 -22.60 -2.31
C VAL A 156 27.73 -22.15 -3.29
N LEU A 157 27.63 -20.84 -3.52
CA LEU A 157 26.62 -20.16 -4.34
C LEU A 157 27.36 -19.43 -5.49
N GLY A 158 27.58 -20.10 -6.60
CA GLY A 158 28.49 -19.56 -7.63
C GLY A 158 29.90 -19.37 -7.07
N ASP A 159 30.41 -18.14 -7.07
CA ASP A 159 31.71 -17.77 -6.49
C ASP A 159 31.64 -17.35 -5.00
N THR A 160 30.46 -17.37 -4.40
CA THR A 160 30.22 -16.95 -3.01
C THR A 160 30.18 -18.16 -2.08
N GLU A 161 30.94 -18.11 -0.99
CA GLU A 161 30.88 -19.12 0.07
C GLU A 161 30.11 -18.57 1.28
N LEU A 162 29.15 -19.33 1.77
CA LEU A 162 28.37 -19.03 2.97
C LEU A 162 28.70 -20.05 4.06
N PHE A 163 29.40 -19.62 5.10
CA PHE A 163 29.77 -20.43 6.25
C PHE A 163 28.71 -20.40 7.34
N GLN A 164 28.65 -21.45 8.16
CA GLN A 164 27.64 -21.63 9.22
C GLN A 164 27.58 -20.48 10.24
N ASP A 165 28.68 -19.77 10.46
CA ASP A 165 28.84 -18.67 11.40
C ASP A 165 28.79 -17.29 10.70
N THR A 166 28.52 -17.24 9.41
CA THR A 166 28.40 -16.00 8.65
C THR A 166 27.22 -15.18 9.18
N THR A 167 27.48 -13.93 9.52
CA THR A 167 26.47 -12.97 10.00
C THR A 167 26.08 -11.95 8.94
N GLU A 168 26.99 -11.64 8.01
CA GLU A 168 26.75 -10.74 6.88
C GLU A 168 27.24 -11.39 5.58
N LEU A 169 26.47 -11.29 4.51
CA LEU A 169 26.77 -11.84 3.20
C LEU A 169 26.71 -10.74 2.13
N VAL A 170 27.73 -10.64 1.30
CA VAL A 170 27.65 -9.92 0.02
C VAL A 170 27.41 -10.97 -1.06
N PHE A 171 26.26 -10.88 -1.70
CA PHE A 171 25.84 -11.82 -2.74
C PHE A 171 25.95 -11.16 -4.12
N GLU A 172 26.90 -11.63 -4.91
CA GLU A 172 27.20 -11.12 -6.25
C GLU A 172 26.61 -12.00 -7.38
N GLY A 173 25.84 -13.03 -7.03
CA GLY A 173 25.21 -13.94 -7.99
C GLY A 173 24.04 -13.28 -8.72
N GLU A 174 23.86 -13.65 -10.00
CA GLU A 174 22.73 -13.16 -10.81
C GLU A 174 21.39 -13.79 -10.43
N ASP A 175 21.42 -15.05 -9.94
CA ASP A 175 20.24 -15.86 -9.56
C ASP A 175 20.21 -16.07 -8.04
N ALA A 176 19.26 -15.47 -7.38
CA ALA A 176 19.09 -15.58 -5.93
C ALA A 176 18.23 -16.80 -5.50
N SER A 177 17.74 -17.61 -6.44
CA SER A 177 16.96 -18.82 -6.12
C SER A 177 17.81 -19.88 -5.39
N GLU A 178 19.13 -19.97 -5.71
CA GLU A 178 20.06 -20.83 -4.98
C GLU A 178 20.24 -20.38 -3.53
N LEU A 179 20.36 -19.07 -3.31
CA LEU A 179 20.42 -18.49 -1.97
C LEU A 179 19.13 -18.75 -1.18
N LEU A 180 17.96 -18.57 -1.81
CA LEU A 180 16.66 -18.87 -1.20
C LEU A 180 16.58 -20.35 -0.76
N ALA A 181 17.12 -21.28 -1.55
CA ALA A 181 17.10 -22.70 -1.25
C ALA A 181 17.92 -23.08 -0.01
N VAL A 182 18.98 -22.33 0.31
CA VAL A 182 19.92 -22.69 1.38
C VAL A 182 19.87 -21.80 2.63
N ILE A 183 19.36 -20.58 2.51
CA ILE A 183 19.42 -19.56 3.57
C ILE A 183 18.86 -20.04 4.92
N GLY A 184 17.86 -20.91 4.91
CA GLY A 184 17.24 -21.47 6.12
C GLY A 184 18.19 -22.34 6.96
N TYR A 185 19.31 -22.78 6.38
CA TYR A 185 20.32 -23.57 7.07
C TYR A 185 21.37 -22.70 7.79
N PHE A 186 21.32 -21.37 7.63
CA PHE A 186 22.29 -20.41 8.18
C PHE A 186 21.66 -19.44 9.20
N PRO A 187 21.30 -19.92 10.39
CA PRO A 187 20.51 -19.14 11.35
C PRO A 187 21.26 -17.94 11.97
N GLN A 188 22.57 -17.85 11.77
CA GLN A 188 23.39 -16.72 12.25
C GLN A 188 23.38 -15.53 11.28
N LEU A 189 22.90 -15.72 10.04
CA LEU A 189 22.88 -14.69 9.01
C LEU A 189 21.86 -13.59 9.39
N GLN A 190 22.34 -12.36 9.44
CA GLN A 190 21.55 -11.18 9.84
C GLN A 190 21.39 -10.19 8.70
N LYS A 191 22.35 -10.15 7.77
CA LYS A 191 22.38 -9.17 6.70
C LYS A 191 22.85 -9.76 5.39
N ILE A 192 22.16 -9.41 4.29
CA ILE A 192 22.55 -9.70 2.92
C ILE A 192 22.58 -8.41 2.12
N ASP A 193 23.72 -8.14 1.49
CA ASP A 193 23.86 -7.14 0.45
C ASP A 193 23.85 -7.86 -0.91
N ALA A 194 22.73 -7.74 -1.63
CA ALA A 194 22.51 -8.29 -2.95
C ALA A 194 22.36 -7.19 -4.01
N SER A 195 23.11 -6.08 -3.84
CA SER A 195 22.99 -4.88 -4.69
C SER A 195 23.30 -5.14 -6.17
N GLY A 196 24.03 -6.20 -6.49
CA GLY A 196 24.34 -6.62 -7.86
C GLY A 196 23.38 -7.65 -8.46
N CYS A 197 22.45 -8.20 -7.67
CA CYS A 197 21.56 -9.26 -8.11
C CYS A 197 20.31 -8.72 -8.83
N GLY A 198 19.99 -9.30 -9.99
CA GLY A 198 18.81 -8.95 -10.80
C GLY A 198 17.58 -9.84 -10.56
N ASP A 199 17.67 -10.87 -9.74
CA ASP A 199 16.55 -11.75 -9.41
C ASP A 199 15.71 -11.19 -8.26
N TYR A 200 14.98 -10.10 -8.57
CA TYR A 200 14.16 -9.39 -7.59
C TYR A 200 13.06 -10.26 -6.98
N ALA A 201 12.58 -11.27 -7.71
CA ALA A 201 11.52 -12.16 -7.24
C ALA A 201 12.01 -13.05 -6.10
N ALA A 202 13.17 -13.68 -6.24
CA ALA A 202 13.77 -14.49 -5.18
C ALA A 202 14.19 -13.61 -3.98
N LEU A 203 14.75 -12.42 -4.22
CA LEU A 203 15.12 -11.48 -3.16
C LEU A 203 13.91 -11.01 -2.36
N ASP A 204 12.80 -10.68 -3.01
CA ASP A 204 11.56 -10.30 -2.34
C ASP A 204 10.95 -11.48 -1.56
N GLN A 205 11.07 -12.72 -2.09
CA GLN A 205 10.65 -13.92 -1.39
C GLN A 205 11.48 -14.14 -0.12
N ILE A 206 12.81 -14.01 -0.20
CA ILE A 206 13.70 -14.10 0.98
C ILE A 206 13.29 -13.06 2.03
N ARG A 207 13.05 -11.81 1.63
CA ARG A 207 12.62 -10.74 2.53
C ARG A 207 11.32 -11.06 3.25
N LYS A 208 10.37 -11.71 2.56
CA LYS A 208 9.07 -12.12 3.12
C LYS A 208 9.18 -13.31 4.08
N ASP A 209 9.98 -14.32 3.70
CA ASP A 209 10.12 -15.56 4.47
C ASP A 209 11.01 -15.38 5.70
N TYR A 210 11.97 -14.44 5.63
CA TYR A 210 12.93 -14.16 6.70
C TYR A 210 12.87 -12.69 7.16
N PRO A 211 11.79 -12.26 7.82
CA PRO A 211 11.54 -10.85 8.16
C PRO A 211 12.56 -10.24 9.15
N ASN A 212 13.32 -11.09 9.87
CA ASN A 212 14.39 -10.64 10.77
C ASN A 212 15.73 -10.43 10.05
N LEU A 213 15.82 -10.84 8.78
CA LEU A 213 17.01 -10.69 7.97
C LEU A 213 16.97 -9.35 7.24
N THR A 214 18.01 -8.55 7.41
CA THR A 214 18.15 -7.32 6.63
C THR A 214 18.69 -7.64 5.25
N ILE A 215 17.90 -7.40 4.21
CA ILE A 215 18.33 -7.58 2.82
C ILE A 215 18.30 -6.24 2.10
N THR A 216 19.36 -5.95 1.34
CA THR A 216 19.47 -4.76 0.49
C THR A 216 19.74 -5.17 -0.94
N TYR A 217 19.04 -4.56 -1.89
CA TYR A 217 19.26 -4.75 -3.32
C TYR A 217 18.88 -3.49 -4.10
N ASN A 218 19.38 -3.38 -5.31
CA ASN A 218 19.04 -2.29 -6.21
C ASN A 218 18.25 -2.83 -7.39
N ILE A 219 17.27 -2.05 -7.84
CA ILE A 219 16.42 -2.34 -8.98
C ILE A 219 16.89 -1.48 -10.14
N PHE A 220 17.21 -2.11 -11.26
CA PHE A 220 17.55 -1.41 -12.50
C PHE A 220 16.28 -0.96 -13.21
N LEU A 221 16.14 0.35 -13.44
CA LEU A 221 14.99 0.93 -14.10
C LEU A 221 15.39 2.25 -14.76
N GLY A 222 15.10 2.40 -16.04
CA GLY A 222 15.35 3.63 -16.77
C GLY A 222 16.82 4.07 -16.79
N ASP A 223 17.75 3.15 -17.11
CA ASP A 223 19.20 3.36 -17.14
C ASP A 223 19.87 3.69 -15.79
N GLN A 224 19.18 3.45 -14.67
CA GLN A 224 19.67 3.72 -13.32
C GLN A 224 19.40 2.56 -12.37
N LEU A 225 20.23 2.50 -11.32
CA LEU A 225 20.00 1.61 -10.18
C LEU A 225 19.32 2.39 -9.05
N TRP A 226 18.23 1.84 -8.57
CA TRP A 226 17.42 2.40 -7.50
C TRP A 226 17.37 1.44 -6.31
N PRO A 227 17.66 1.88 -5.09
CA PRO A 227 17.42 1.06 -3.90
C PRO A 227 15.96 0.59 -3.83
N PHE A 228 15.73 -0.65 -3.43
CA PHE A 228 14.39 -1.26 -3.34
C PHE A 228 13.42 -0.51 -2.39
N ASP A 229 13.98 0.26 -1.45
CA ASP A 229 13.26 1.09 -0.48
C ASP A 229 13.13 2.57 -0.91
N THR A 230 13.31 2.84 -2.21
CA THR A 230 13.13 4.18 -2.78
C THR A 230 11.68 4.61 -2.67
N LYS A 231 11.46 5.85 -2.17
CA LYS A 231 10.12 6.44 -2.03
C LYS A 231 9.65 7.21 -3.25
N THR A 232 10.59 7.75 -4.03
CA THR A 232 10.28 8.59 -5.18
C THR A 232 11.19 8.26 -6.33
N LEU A 233 10.60 7.92 -7.48
CA LEU A 233 11.30 7.72 -8.75
C LEU A 233 11.13 8.94 -9.63
N LEU A 234 12.21 9.37 -10.27
CA LEU A 234 12.19 10.37 -11.35
C LEU A 234 12.75 9.72 -12.61
N LEU A 235 11.86 9.39 -13.53
CA LEU A 235 12.20 8.63 -14.73
C LEU A 235 12.06 9.51 -15.98
N LYS A 236 13.04 9.37 -16.87
CA LYS A 236 13.01 10.00 -18.19
C LYS A 236 12.86 8.91 -19.25
N ASN A 237 11.87 9.07 -20.15
CA ASN A 237 11.59 8.10 -21.21
C ASN A 237 11.29 6.70 -20.66
N ALA A 238 10.29 6.61 -19.81
CA ALA A 238 9.88 5.36 -19.16
C ALA A 238 9.16 4.41 -20.13
N ASP A 239 9.47 3.11 -20.02
CA ASP A 239 8.78 2.03 -20.70
C ASP A 239 7.75 1.38 -19.78
N GLY A 240 6.53 1.13 -20.30
CA GLY A 240 5.42 0.60 -19.51
C GLY A 240 5.61 -0.85 -19.08
N GLU A 241 6.19 -1.70 -19.96
CA GLU A 241 6.45 -3.11 -19.64
C GLU A 241 7.55 -3.24 -18.58
N GLU A 242 8.58 -2.38 -18.68
CA GLU A 242 9.66 -2.33 -17.69
C GLU A 242 9.10 -1.91 -16.32
N LEU A 243 8.25 -0.86 -16.28
CA LEU A 243 7.59 -0.43 -15.04
C LEU A 243 6.75 -1.55 -14.42
N GLN A 244 5.87 -2.20 -15.19
CA GLN A 244 5.02 -3.29 -14.69
C GLN A 244 5.85 -4.44 -14.12
N LYS A 245 7.00 -4.73 -14.71
CA LYS A 245 7.89 -5.82 -14.28
C LYS A 245 8.57 -5.55 -12.95
N VAL A 246 8.98 -4.30 -12.68
CA VAL A 246 9.88 -4.00 -11.54
C VAL A 246 9.21 -3.28 -10.38
N LEU A 247 8.11 -2.54 -10.62
CA LEU A 247 7.40 -1.82 -9.55
C LEU A 247 6.97 -2.68 -8.36
N PRO A 248 6.59 -3.98 -8.52
CA PRO A 248 6.22 -4.83 -7.39
C PRO A 248 7.32 -4.99 -6.34
N TYR A 249 8.57 -4.75 -6.72
CA TYR A 249 9.73 -4.98 -5.85
C TYR A 249 10.17 -3.72 -5.07
N PHE A 250 9.58 -2.55 -5.36
CA PHE A 250 9.76 -1.35 -4.54
C PHE A 250 8.82 -1.41 -3.32
N THR A 251 9.39 -1.47 -2.12
CA THR A 251 8.62 -1.79 -0.90
C THR A 251 7.92 -0.62 -0.24
N VAL A 252 8.35 0.61 -0.54
CA VAL A 252 7.86 1.86 0.11
C VAL A 252 7.65 2.99 -0.88
N LEU A 253 7.46 2.67 -2.16
CA LEU A 253 7.28 3.64 -3.23
C LEU A 253 5.99 4.45 -3.00
N GLN A 254 6.09 5.77 -3.13
CA GLN A 254 4.99 6.71 -2.93
C GLN A 254 4.72 7.54 -4.19
N ARG A 255 5.74 7.81 -5.00
CA ARG A 255 5.62 8.67 -6.19
C ARG A 255 6.53 8.20 -7.31
N VAL A 256 6.00 8.23 -8.52
CA VAL A 256 6.74 8.06 -9.78
C VAL A 256 6.48 9.28 -10.63
N THR A 257 7.51 10.08 -10.91
CA THR A 257 7.42 11.22 -11.81
C THR A 257 8.01 10.84 -13.16
N LEU A 258 7.20 10.95 -14.22
CA LEU A 258 7.56 10.59 -15.58
C LEU A 258 7.78 11.85 -16.44
N THR A 259 8.89 11.88 -17.16
CA THR A 259 9.23 12.98 -18.07
C THR A 259 9.71 12.45 -19.41
N GLY A 260 9.61 13.26 -20.47
CA GLY A 260 9.98 12.82 -21.82
C GLY A 260 8.94 11.87 -22.42
N THR A 261 9.38 10.72 -22.94
CA THR A 261 8.46 9.68 -23.41
C THR A 261 7.84 8.96 -22.22
N VAL A 262 6.52 8.87 -22.20
CA VAL A 262 5.75 8.17 -21.16
C VAL A 262 4.98 7.00 -21.80
N PRO A 263 4.60 5.98 -21.06
CA PRO A 263 3.72 4.93 -21.54
C PRO A 263 2.40 5.51 -22.08
N ASP A 264 1.68 4.75 -22.90
CA ASP A 264 0.36 5.15 -23.36
C ASP A 264 -0.65 5.29 -22.22
N GLN A 265 -1.76 5.99 -22.50
CA GLN A 265 -2.75 6.30 -21.46
C GLN A 265 -3.40 5.06 -20.84
N GLU A 266 -3.55 3.98 -21.58
CA GLU A 266 -4.15 2.74 -21.07
C GLU A 266 -3.21 2.03 -20.09
N THR A 267 -1.94 1.91 -20.47
CA THR A 267 -0.87 1.39 -19.61
C THR A 267 -0.74 2.21 -18.32
N MET A 268 -0.80 3.56 -18.44
CA MET A 268 -0.75 4.43 -17.25
C MET A 268 -1.96 4.23 -16.34
N TYR A 269 -3.14 4.07 -16.92
CA TYR A 269 -4.36 3.78 -16.15
C TYR A 269 -4.25 2.45 -15.39
N GLU A 270 -3.74 1.40 -16.03
CA GLU A 270 -3.49 0.11 -15.40
C GLU A 270 -2.49 0.23 -14.23
N LEU A 271 -1.39 0.96 -14.43
CA LEU A 271 -0.41 1.21 -13.37
C LEU A 271 -1.01 1.96 -12.19
N MET A 272 -1.78 3.02 -12.43
CA MET A 272 -2.46 3.78 -11.38
C MET A 272 -3.44 2.92 -10.57
N HIS A 273 -4.11 1.95 -11.23
CA HIS A 273 -5.03 1.03 -10.56
C HIS A 273 -4.33 -0.11 -9.83
N ALA A 274 -3.22 -0.62 -10.39
CA ALA A 274 -2.44 -1.68 -9.76
C ALA A 274 -1.71 -1.18 -8.49
N TYR A 275 -1.38 0.12 -8.45
CA TYR A 275 -0.63 0.74 -7.35
C TYR A 275 -1.35 2.00 -6.82
N PRO A 276 -2.52 1.88 -6.18
CA PRO A 276 -3.34 3.02 -5.76
C PRO A 276 -2.68 3.90 -4.69
N GLU A 277 -1.69 3.37 -3.96
CA GLU A 277 -0.91 4.11 -2.96
C GLU A 277 0.25 4.91 -3.57
N VAL A 278 0.52 4.72 -4.88
CA VAL A 278 1.61 5.38 -5.60
C VAL A 278 1.06 6.48 -6.49
N VAL A 279 1.54 7.69 -6.33
CA VAL A 279 1.18 8.81 -7.22
C VAL A 279 2.06 8.77 -8.46
N PHE A 280 1.46 8.50 -9.62
CA PHE A 280 2.12 8.63 -10.93
C PHE A 280 1.90 10.04 -11.46
N ASP A 281 2.94 10.86 -11.40
CA ASP A 281 2.94 12.23 -11.91
C ASP A 281 3.47 12.23 -13.34
N TRP A 282 2.56 12.36 -14.30
CA TRP A 282 2.83 12.27 -15.72
C TRP A 282 1.98 13.25 -16.51
N LYS A 283 2.41 13.57 -17.72
CA LYS A 283 1.71 14.48 -18.62
C LYS A 283 0.99 13.72 -19.71
N PHE A 284 -0.22 14.19 -20.02
CA PHE A 284 -1.03 13.69 -21.13
C PHE A 284 -1.83 14.83 -21.78
N THR A 285 -2.55 14.52 -22.84
CA THR A 285 -3.27 15.53 -23.60
C THR A 285 -4.78 15.26 -23.53
N VAL A 286 -5.55 16.30 -23.17
CA VAL A 286 -7.02 16.31 -23.19
C VAL A 286 -7.48 17.35 -24.19
N CYS A 287 -8.18 16.93 -25.25
CA CYS A 287 -8.69 17.83 -26.31
C CYS A 287 -7.63 18.81 -26.86
N GLY A 288 -6.36 18.36 -26.97
CA GLY A 288 -5.25 19.17 -27.48
C GLY A 288 -4.51 20.00 -26.42
N VAL A 289 -4.95 19.98 -25.16
CA VAL A 289 -4.28 20.67 -24.04
C VAL A 289 -3.44 19.70 -23.26
N GLU A 290 -2.15 19.96 -23.11
CA GLU A 290 -1.26 19.20 -22.23
C GLU A 290 -1.58 19.52 -20.76
N THR A 291 -1.72 18.50 -19.94
CA THR A 291 -1.98 18.60 -18.52
C THR A 291 -1.21 17.52 -17.75
N ALA A 292 -1.19 17.59 -16.42
CA ALA A 292 -0.60 16.57 -15.56
C ALA A 292 -1.69 15.79 -14.81
N SER A 293 -1.42 14.52 -14.52
CA SER A 293 -2.30 13.66 -13.70
C SER A 293 -2.57 14.22 -12.29
N THR A 294 -1.67 15.06 -11.80
CA THR A 294 -1.74 15.73 -10.49
C THR A 294 -2.35 17.14 -10.55
N ALA A 295 -2.84 17.56 -11.74
CA ALA A 295 -3.47 18.86 -11.87
C ALA A 295 -4.82 18.89 -11.13
N THR A 296 -5.08 20.01 -10.46
CA THR A 296 -6.36 20.28 -9.78
C THR A 296 -7.32 21.09 -10.62
N GLU A 297 -6.83 21.67 -11.71
CA GLU A 297 -7.61 22.47 -12.66
C GLU A 297 -7.22 22.12 -14.10
N LEU A 298 -8.23 22.05 -14.99
CA LEU A 298 -8.08 21.85 -16.43
C LEU A 298 -8.83 22.96 -17.16
N ILE A 299 -8.14 23.70 -18.02
CA ILE A 299 -8.70 24.81 -18.81
C ILE A 299 -8.79 24.39 -20.27
N LEU A 300 -10.01 24.24 -20.78
CA LEU A 300 -10.34 23.85 -22.15
C LEU A 300 -11.14 24.94 -22.88
N SER A 301 -11.24 26.15 -22.31
CA SER A 301 -12.04 27.23 -22.91
C SER A 301 -11.62 27.55 -24.34
N ASP A 302 -12.58 27.92 -25.18
CA ASP A 302 -12.42 28.27 -26.60
C ASP A 302 -11.98 27.09 -27.50
N ILE A 303 -12.06 25.84 -27.01
CA ILE A 303 -11.82 24.62 -27.82
C ILE A 303 -13.15 24.08 -28.30
N PRO A 304 -13.49 24.13 -29.60
CA PRO A 304 -14.73 23.60 -30.11
C PRO A 304 -14.82 22.08 -29.91
N MET A 305 -15.93 21.62 -29.35
CA MET A 305 -16.21 20.21 -29.09
C MET A 305 -17.62 19.87 -29.55
N GLU A 306 -17.85 18.65 -30.02
CA GLU A 306 -19.19 18.15 -30.37
C GLU A 306 -19.86 17.48 -29.16
N THR A 307 -19.09 16.79 -28.31
CA THR A 307 -19.55 16.08 -27.10
C THR A 307 -18.56 16.26 -25.96
N VAL A 308 -18.96 15.90 -24.73
CA VAL A 308 -18.11 15.88 -23.54
C VAL A 308 -17.31 14.59 -23.37
N ASP A 309 -17.52 13.59 -24.25
CA ASP A 309 -17.00 12.22 -24.06
C ASP A 309 -15.48 12.16 -23.85
N ALA A 310 -14.71 12.93 -24.63
CA ALA A 310 -13.25 12.95 -24.52
C ALA A 310 -12.79 13.54 -23.19
N VAL A 311 -13.48 14.56 -22.68
CA VAL A 311 -13.21 15.15 -21.37
C VAL A 311 -13.57 14.15 -20.27
N GLU A 312 -14.78 13.61 -20.33
CA GLU A 312 -15.28 12.65 -19.33
C GLU A 312 -14.39 11.40 -19.27
N PHE A 313 -13.98 10.85 -20.41
CA PHE A 313 -13.05 9.73 -20.48
C PHE A 313 -11.71 10.03 -19.82
N SER A 314 -11.22 11.27 -19.90
CA SER A 314 -9.92 11.66 -19.35
C SER A 314 -9.92 11.88 -17.84
N LEU A 315 -11.08 12.06 -17.20
CA LEU A 315 -11.18 12.33 -15.76
C LEU A 315 -10.51 11.24 -14.92
N LYS A 316 -10.54 9.99 -15.37
CA LYS A 316 -9.93 8.84 -14.70
C LYS A 316 -8.41 8.90 -14.55
N TYR A 317 -7.75 9.80 -15.27
CA TYR A 317 -6.29 9.97 -15.20
C TYR A 317 -5.85 11.02 -14.17
N PHE A 318 -6.79 11.72 -13.53
CA PHE A 318 -6.49 12.71 -12.51
C PHE A 318 -6.70 12.13 -11.10
N TYR A 319 -5.83 12.51 -10.17
CA TYR A 319 -5.97 12.13 -8.75
C TYR A 319 -6.95 13.03 -7.98
N ASP A 320 -6.96 14.35 -8.28
CA ASP A 320 -7.74 15.33 -7.54
C ASP A 320 -8.12 16.53 -8.42
N LEU A 321 -8.79 16.27 -9.55
CA LEU A 321 -9.24 17.33 -10.45
C LEU A 321 -10.49 18.00 -9.87
N GLN A 322 -10.31 19.19 -9.33
CA GLN A 322 -11.38 19.94 -8.67
C GLN A 322 -12.19 20.80 -9.63
N ARG A 323 -11.57 21.27 -10.73
CA ARG A 323 -12.18 22.23 -11.63
C ARG A 323 -11.84 21.95 -13.10
N VAL A 324 -12.86 21.98 -13.95
CA VAL A 324 -12.70 21.97 -15.42
C VAL A 324 -13.41 23.18 -15.99
N GLU A 325 -12.67 24.01 -16.73
CA GLU A 325 -13.22 25.18 -17.40
C GLU A 325 -13.43 24.89 -18.89
N MET A 326 -14.68 25.02 -19.36
CA MET A 326 -15.12 24.71 -20.72
C MET A 326 -15.96 25.84 -21.30
N CYS A 327 -15.51 27.10 -21.11
CA CYS A 327 -16.21 28.25 -21.67
C CYS A 327 -16.12 28.28 -23.20
N GLN A 328 -17.22 28.57 -23.86
CA GLN A 328 -17.32 28.73 -25.33
C GLN A 328 -16.86 27.49 -26.13
N CYS A 329 -17.02 26.28 -25.58
CA CYS A 329 -16.65 25.03 -26.26
C CYS A 329 -17.72 24.50 -27.23
N GLY A 330 -18.90 25.12 -27.29
CA GLY A 330 -20.00 24.68 -28.18
C GLY A 330 -20.92 23.60 -27.57
N ILE A 331 -20.64 23.13 -26.39
CA ILE A 331 -21.46 22.11 -25.67
C ILE A 331 -22.75 22.76 -25.13
N SER A 332 -23.86 22.02 -25.18
CA SER A 332 -25.15 22.51 -24.64
C SER A 332 -25.12 22.65 -23.11
N ASN A 333 -25.92 23.59 -22.59
CA ASN A 333 -26.03 23.78 -21.14
C ASN A 333 -26.55 22.51 -20.43
N GLU A 334 -27.47 21.79 -21.07
CA GLU A 334 -28.04 20.55 -20.56
C GLU A 334 -27.00 19.43 -20.44
N GLU A 335 -26.10 19.33 -21.40
CA GLU A 335 -25.03 18.33 -21.40
C GLU A 335 -23.94 18.67 -20.37
N MET A 336 -23.58 19.95 -20.24
CA MET A 336 -22.67 20.42 -19.19
C MET A 336 -23.22 20.19 -17.78
N ASP A 337 -24.50 20.47 -17.57
CA ASP A 337 -25.18 20.22 -16.28
C ASP A 337 -25.25 18.70 -15.98
N ALA A 338 -25.53 17.88 -17.01
CA ALA A 338 -25.54 16.42 -16.87
C ALA A 338 -24.15 15.86 -16.53
N LEU A 339 -23.07 16.39 -17.16
CA LEU A 339 -21.68 16.04 -16.84
C LEU A 339 -21.36 16.37 -15.39
N GLY A 340 -21.69 17.57 -14.92
CA GLY A 340 -21.48 17.97 -13.53
C GLY A 340 -22.23 17.10 -12.51
N LYS A 341 -23.44 16.61 -12.87
CA LYS A 341 -24.20 15.69 -12.02
C LYS A 341 -23.63 14.29 -11.97
N ARG A 342 -22.96 13.83 -13.04
CA ARG A 342 -22.27 12.53 -13.04
C ARG A 342 -20.95 12.55 -12.27
N HIS A 343 -20.30 13.74 -12.19
CA HIS A 343 -19.01 13.94 -11.53
C HIS A 343 -19.09 15.08 -10.48
N PRO A 344 -19.83 14.89 -9.38
CA PRO A 344 -20.07 15.93 -8.37
C PRO A 344 -18.81 16.38 -7.61
N GLU A 345 -17.74 15.57 -7.65
CA GLU A 345 -16.43 15.87 -7.07
C GLU A 345 -15.67 16.94 -7.88
N THR A 346 -15.99 17.12 -9.16
CA THR A 346 -15.33 18.06 -10.06
C THR A 346 -16.27 19.20 -10.44
N ARG A 347 -15.84 20.43 -10.22
CA ARG A 347 -16.60 21.64 -10.62
C ARG A 347 -16.39 21.92 -12.10
N PHE A 348 -17.42 21.72 -12.92
CA PHE A 348 -17.42 22.16 -14.34
C PHE A 348 -17.92 23.59 -14.44
N VAL A 349 -17.16 24.41 -15.14
CA VAL A 349 -17.49 25.82 -15.42
C VAL A 349 -17.60 26.00 -16.93
N TRP A 350 -18.72 26.56 -17.36
CA TRP A 350 -18.95 26.90 -18.75
C TRP A 350 -19.58 28.29 -18.89
N SER A 351 -19.74 28.74 -20.09
CA SER A 351 -20.44 30.00 -20.36
C SER A 351 -21.55 29.79 -21.39
N PHE A 352 -22.57 30.61 -21.28
CA PHE A 352 -23.69 30.64 -22.23
C PHE A 352 -23.95 32.07 -22.73
N PRO A 353 -24.53 32.25 -23.93
CA PRO A 353 -24.88 33.56 -24.45
C PRO A 353 -25.84 34.30 -23.51
N PHE A 354 -25.51 35.52 -23.12
CA PHE A 354 -26.34 36.37 -22.29
C PHE A 354 -26.21 37.83 -22.77
N GLY A 355 -27.28 38.36 -23.34
CA GLY A 355 -27.27 39.69 -23.93
C GLY A 355 -26.24 39.84 -25.04
N LYS A 356 -25.33 40.82 -24.89
CA LYS A 356 -24.27 41.11 -25.85
C LYS A 356 -22.95 40.37 -25.58
N GLY A 357 -22.96 39.45 -24.61
CA GLY A 357 -21.76 38.71 -24.24
C GLY A 357 -22.05 37.27 -23.83
N TYR A 358 -21.18 36.72 -23.03
CA TYR A 358 -21.30 35.38 -22.43
C TYR A 358 -21.28 35.53 -20.92
N LEU A 359 -22.20 34.84 -20.24
CA LEU A 359 -22.23 34.74 -18.79
C LEU A 359 -21.62 33.39 -18.38
N ARG A 360 -20.68 33.43 -17.47
CA ARG A 360 -20.04 32.23 -16.90
C ARG A 360 -20.90 31.67 -15.76
N THR A 361 -20.90 30.36 -15.62
CA THR A 361 -21.66 29.66 -14.55
C THR A 361 -21.08 29.86 -13.15
N ASP A 362 -19.83 30.27 -13.04
CA ASP A 362 -19.14 30.61 -11.78
C ASP A 362 -19.18 32.11 -11.45
N GLU A 363 -19.98 32.90 -12.18
CA GLU A 363 -20.17 34.31 -11.87
C GLU A 363 -20.83 34.48 -10.52
N THR A 364 -20.31 35.39 -9.71
CA THR A 364 -20.79 35.65 -8.35
C THR A 364 -21.66 36.90 -8.23
N ALA A 365 -21.65 37.76 -9.24
CA ALA A 365 -22.38 39.02 -9.22
C ALA A 365 -22.93 39.38 -10.61
N LEU A 366 -24.23 39.59 -10.71
CA LEU A 366 -24.88 39.91 -11.97
C LEU A 366 -25.78 41.15 -11.86
N ILE A 367 -25.59 42.03 -12.82
CA ILE A 367 -26.54 43.08 -13.20
C ILE A 367 -26.73 43.05 -14.72
N PRO A 368 -27.93 42.74 -15.27
CA PRO A 368 -28.20 42.60 -16.69
C PRO A 368 -27.84 43.83 -17.54
N PHE A 369 -27.87 45.01 -16.95
CA PHE A 369 -27.48 46.26 -17.61
C PHE A 369 -26.07 46.15 -18.22
N LYS A 370 -25.11 45.54 -17.55
CA LYS A 370 -23.75 45.35 -18.07
C LYS A 370 -23.68 44.44 -19.30
N TYR A 371 -24.70 43.62 -19.50
CA TYR A 371 -24.82 42.70 -20.64
C TYR A 371 -25.74 43.25 -21.74
N GLY A 372 -26.08 44.55 -21.68
CA GLY A 372 -26.84 45.21 -22.71
C GLY A 372 -28.36 45.03 -22.61
N TYR A 373 -28.87 44.80 -21.41
CA TYR A 373 -30.28 44.84 -21.09
C TYR A 373 -30.62 46.12 -20.31
N PRO A 374 -30.82 47.25 -20.98
CA PRO A 374 -31.26 48.48 -20.34
C PRO A 374 -32.74 48.37 -19.96
N PHE A 375 -33.27 49.35 -19.20
CA PHE A 375 -34.64 49.38 -18.70
C PHE A 375 -35.70 49.40 -19.81
N ASP A 376 -35.37 49.94 -20.99
CA ASP A 376 -36.24 50.00 -22.17
C ASP A 376 -36.18 48.71 -23.04
N ASN A 377 -35.22 47.84 -22.77
CA ASN A 377 -35.10 46.53 -23.37
C ASN A 377 -34.67 45.49 -22.30
N PRO A 378 -35.54 45.16 -21.33
CA PRO A 378 -35.17 44.34 -20.19
C PRO A 378 -35.03 42.85 -20.54
N CYS A 379 -34.36 42.09 -19.62
CA CYS A 379 -34.34 40.64 -19.66
C CYS A 379 -35.77 40.06 -19.56
N THR A 380 -35.97 38.97 -20.26
CA THR A 380 -37.18 38.15 -20.21
C THR A 380 -36.91 36.77 -19.64
N ASP A 381 -37.95 35.94 -19.47
CA ASP A 381 -37.84 34.58 -18.96
C ASP A 381 -36.86 33.70 -19.79
N GLU A 382 -36.75 33.97 -21.11
CA GLU A 382 -35.83 33.22 -21.99
C GLU A 382 -34.36 33.38 -21.57
N GLN A 383 -33.96 34.56 -21.11
CA GLN A 383 -32.59 34.82 -20.66
C GLN A 383 -32.42 34.38 -19.21
N THR A 384 -33.37 34.71 -18.33
CA THR A 384 -33.23 34.48 -16.89
C THR A 384 -33.34 33.01 -16.52
N LYS A 385 -34.05 32.16 -17.29
CA LYS A 385 -34.09 30.69 -17.05
C LYS A 385 -32.72 30.01 -17.05
N LEU A 386 -31.73 30.59 -17.77
CA LEU A 386 -30.36 30.05 -17.82
C LEU A 386 -29.58 30.35 -16.55
N LEU A 387 -30.02 31.34 -15.74
CA LEU A 387 -29.37 31.67 -14.48
C LEU A 387 -29.40 30.53 -13.46
N LYS A 388 -30.24 29.51 -13.66
CA LYS A 388 -30.24 28.27 -12.85
C LYS A 388 -28.88 27.57 -12.79
N TYR A 389 -28.01 27.80 -13.79
CA TYR A 389 -26.66 27.24 -13.84
C TYR A 389 -25.63 28.07 -13.08
N CYS A 390 -25.96 29.31 -12.68
CA CYS A 390 -25.08 30.21 -11.93
C CYS A 390 -25.23 30.00 -10.42
N THR A 391 -24.86 28.83 -9.93
CA THR A 391 -25.08 28.41 -8.53
C THR A 391 -24.17 29.10 -7.52
N ASP A 392 -23.16 29.81 -7.99
CA ASP A 392 -22.20 30.58 -7.17
C ASP A 392 -22.62 32.04 -6.95
N MET A 393 -23.77 32.46 -7.47
CA MET A 393 -24.26 33.82 -7.38
C MET A 393 -24.38 34.30 -5.94
N VAL A 394 -23.78 35.42 -5.63
CA VAL A 394 -23.83 36.12 -4.33
C VAL A 394 -24.66 37.39 -4.41
N VAL A 395 -24.58 38.07 -5.56
CA VAL A 395 -25.33 39.34 -5.79
C VAL A 395 -26.10 39.25 -7.10
N LEU A 396 -27.38 39.58 -7.06
CA LEU A 396 -28.24 39.59 -8.23
C LEU A 396 -29.14 40.85 -8.19
N ASP A 397 -28.89 41.76 -9.14
CA ASP A 397 -29.76 42.95 -9.34
C ASP A 397 -30.57 42.76 -10.62
N LEU A 398 -31.85 42.39 -10.45
CA LEU A 398 -32.84 42.25 -11.51
C LEU A 398 -33.90 43.35 -11.46
N GLY A 399 -33.61 44.45 -10.79
CA GLY A 399 -34.54 45.59 -10.71
C GLY A 399 -34.96 46.08 -12.09
N HIS A 400 -36.27 46.38 -12.25
CA HIS A 400 -36.88 46.87 -13.50
C HIS A 400 -36.83 45.87 -14.69
N MET A 401 -36.47 44.58 -14.45
CA MET A 401 -36.52 43.55 -15.47
C MET A 401 -37.94 42.97 -15.61
N GLN A 402 -38.24 42.43 -16.81
CA GLN A 402 -39.62 41.99 -17.12
C GLN A 402 -39.75 40.46 -17.17
N MET A 403 -39.08 39.76 -16.28
CA MET A 403 -39.28 38.32 -16.10
C MET A 403 -40.54 38.06 -15.28
N LYS A 404 -41.20 36.94 -15.54
CA LYS A 404 -42.37 36.45 -14.82
C LYS A 404 -42.06 35.17 -14.02
N ASP A 405 -41.00 34.47 -14.39
CA ASP A 405 -40.57 33.23 -13.75
C ASP A 405 -39.30 33.49 -12.95
N LEU A 406 -39.38 33.26 -11.64
CA LEU A 406 -38.25 33.37 -10.70
C LEU A 406 -37.77 31.99 -10.23
N SER A 407 -38.19 30.89 -10.86
CA SER A 407 -37.85 29.51 -10.46
C SER A 407 -36.36 29.25 -10.40
N PHE A 408 -35.53 29.95 -11.22
CA PHE A 408 -34.07 29.81 -11.21
C PHE A 408 -33.45 30.20 -9.86
N LEU A 409 -34.08 31.03 -9.03
CA LEU A 409 -33.57 31.47 -7.71
C LEU A 409 -33.36 30.26 -6.76
N GLN A 410 -34.17 29.20 -6.88
CA GLN A 410 -34.00 28.00 -6.03
C GLN A 410 -32.62 27.32 -6.20
N TYR A 411 -31.88 27.62 -7.27
CA TYR A 411 -30.55 27.08 -7.54
C TYR A 411 -29.38 27.98 -7.10
N MET A 412 -29.68 29.05 -6.33
CA MET A 412 -28.70 30.05 -5.88
C MET A 412 -28.54 30.07 -4.34
N PRO A 413 -28.04 28.99 -3.72
CA PRO A 413 -28.00 28.87 -2.26
C PRO A 413 -27.05 29.87 -1.59
N LYS A 414 -26.14 30.50 -2.35
CA LYS A 414 -25.13 31.45 -1.85
C LYS A 414 -25.58 32.92 -1.93
N LEU A 415 -26.80 33.17 -2.47
CA LEU A 415 -27.25 34.54 -2.74
C LEU A 415 -27.46 35.31 -1.43
N LYS A 416 -26.79 36.46 -1.32
CA LYS A 416 -26.86 37.37 -0.15
C LYS A 416 -27.57 38.67 -0.45
N TYR A 417 -27.51 39.15 -1.67
CA TYR A 417 -28.07 40.43 -2.07
C TYR A 417 -28.97 40.25 -3.29
N LEU A 418 -30.22 40.60 -3.18
CA LEU A 418 -31.20 40.46 -4.24
C LEU A 418 -32.01 41.73 -4.43
N ILE A 419 -32.05 42.26 -5.63
CA ILE A 419 -32.93 43.35 -6.05
C ILE A 419 -33.94 42.82 -7.07
N LEU A 420 -35.21 42.89 -6.73
CA LEU A 420 -36.38 42.59 -7.56
C LEU A 420 -37.34 43.79 -7.59
N GLY A 421 -36.86 44.99 -7.32
CA GLY A 421 -37.67 46.22 -7.34
C GLY A 421 -38.30 46.45 -8.71
N ASP A 422 -39.59 46.83 -8.75
CA ASP A 422 -40.35 47.08 -9.99
C ASP A 422 -40.40 45.90 -10.95
N THR A 423 -40.51 44.68 -10.40
CA THR A 423 -40.70 43.44 -11.18
C THR A 423 -42.15 42.95 -11.10
N ARG A 424 -42.57 42.13 -12.09
CA ARG A 424 -43.94 41.64 -12.22
C ARG A 424 -43.98 40.11 -12.36
N ALA A 425 -43.26 39.43 -11.46
CA ALA A 425 -43.26 37.96 -11.46
C ALA A 425 -44.65 37.41 -11.03
N ALA A 426 -44.99 36.25 -11.56
CA ALA A 426 -46.25 35.59 -11.22
C ALA A 426 -46.22 34.94 -9.82
N ASP A 427 -45.04 34.49 -9.39
CA ASP A 427 -44.79 33.78 -8.15
C ASP A 427 -43.41 34.19 -7.58
N TYR A 428 -43.38 34.70 -6.36
CA TYR A 428 -42.13 35.02 -5.65
C TYR A 428 -41.76 33.98 -4.59
N SER A 429 -42.48 32.87 -4.49
CA SER A 429 -42.17 31.78 -3.55
C SER A 429 -40.73 31.26 -3.67
N PRO A 430 -40.06 31.29 -4.85
CA PRO A 430 -38.65 30.88 -4.98
C PRO A 430 -37.68 31.72 -4.13
N VAL A 431 -38.00 32.95 -3.76
CA VAL A 431 -37.18 33.78 -2.85
C VAL A 431 -37.01 33.10 -1.49
N GLY A 432 -37.97 32.26 -1.09
CA GLY A 432 -37.92 31.55 0.20
C GLY A 432 -36.86 30.44 0.28
N TYR A 433 -36.20 30.08 -0.81
CA TYR A 433 -35.05 29.16 -0.81
C TYR A 433 -33.72 29.86 -0.51
N LEU A 434 -33.71 31.19 -0.51
CA LEU A 434 -32.51 32.02 -0.37
C LEU A 434 -32.15 32.28 1.11
N THR A 435 -31.87 31.25 1.88
CA THR A 435 -31.68 31.33 3.33
C THR A 435 -30.43 32.10 3.78
N GLU A 436 -29.52 32.38 2.85
CA GLU A 436 -28.32 33.21 3.09
C GLU A 436 -28.55 34.69 2.81
N LEU A 437 -29.77 35.09 2.41
CA LEU A 437 -30.08 36.46 2.02
C LEU A 437 -29.98 37.42 3.22
N ILE A 438 -29.24 38.52 3.02
CA ILE A 438 -29.07 39.59 4.02
C ILE A 438 -29.68 40.91 3.57
N TYR A 439 -29.86 41.09 2.26
CA TYR A 439 -30.41 42.30 1.65
C TYR A 439 -31.46 41.96 0.59
N LEU A 440 -32.66 42.52 0.67
CA LEU A 440 -33.76 42.30 -0.28
C LEU A 440 -34.48 43.58 -0.63
N GLU A 441 -34.57 43.94 -1.92
CA GLU A 441 -35.44 44.94 -2.47
C GLU A 441 -36.56 44.27 -3.32
N VAL A 442 -37.81 44.43 -2.90
CA VAL A 442 -39.04 44.03 -3.64
C VAL A 442 -40.02 45.18 -3.76
N PHE A 443 -39.54 46.41 -3.72
CA PHE A 443 -40.40 47.61 -3.80
C PHE A 443 -41.09 47.72 -5.16
N TRP A 444 -42.30 48.28 -5.21
CA TRP A 444 -43.13 48.44 -6.41
C TRP A 444 -43.36 47.16 -7.20
N SER A 445 -43.14 46.01 -6.62
CA SER A 445 -43.32 44.71 -7.27
C SER A 445 -44.71 44.11 -6.97
N ASP A 446 -45.04 43.03 -7.68
CA ASP A 446 -46.20 42.21 -7.42
C ASP A 446 -45.96 41.16 -6.30
N PHE A 447 -44.91 41.32 -5.50
CA PHE A 447 -44.58 40.47 -4.36
C PHE A 447 -45.73 40.49 -3.33
N LYS A 448 -46.31 39.30 -3.12
CA LYS A 448 -47.48 39.15 -2.21
C LYS A 448 -47.25 38.07 -1.14
N GLU A 449 -46.41 37.13 -1.32
CA GLU A 449 -46.18 35.92 -0.53
C GLU A 449 -45.48 36.27 0.81
N SER A 450 -46.20 36.87 1.76
CA SER A 450 -45.63 37.34 3.03
C SER A 450 -44.96 36.28 3.85
N ASP A 451 -45.42 34.99 3.78
CA ASP A 451 -44.84 33.87 4.51
C ASP A 451 -43.45 33.51 4.01
N VAL A 452 -43.09 33.87 2.80
CA VAL A 452 -41.74 33.70 2.25
C VAL A 452 -40.73 34.50 3.07
N LEU A 453 -41.09 35.71 3.46
CA LEU A 453 -40.19 36.58 4.24
C LEU A 453 -39.80 35.96 5.58
N LEU A 454 -40.70 35.20 6.22
CA LEU A 454 -40.45 34.55 7.51
C LEU A 454 -39.41 33.44 7.45
N LYS A 455 -39.09 32.92 6.24
CA LYS A 455 -38.04 31.93 6.05
C LYS A 455 -36.64 32.55 5.98
N LEU A 456 -36.53 33.85 5.74
CA LEU A 456 -35.30 34.58 5.53
C LEU A 456 -34.73 35.10 6.87
N THR A 457 -34.33 34.19 7.74
CA THR A 457 -33.90 34.52 9.10
C THR A 457 -32.56 35.24 9.21
N LYS A 458 -31.78 35.30 8.13
CA LYS A 458 -30.53 36.07 8.04
C LYS A 458 -30.72 37.44 7.40
N LEU A 459 -31.95 37.77 6.95
CA LEU A 459 -32.23 39.01 6.28
C LEU A 459 -32.07 40.18 7.27
N GLU A 460 -31.22 41.13 6.96
CA GLU A 460 -30.97 42.32 7.77
C GLU A 460 -31.74 43.51 7.24
N ASP A 461 -31.76 43.70 5.93
CA ASP A 461 -32.33 44.85 5.25
C ASP A 461 -33.44 44.41 4.29
N LEU A 462 -34.68 44.86 4.55
CA LEU A 462 -35.83 44.59 3.71
C LEU A 462 -36.48 45.89 3.24
N ASN A 463 -36.60 46.05 1.91
CA ASN A 463 -37.40 47.09 1.29
C ASN A 463 -38.55 46.47 0.51
N CYS A 464 -39.75 46.50 1.09
CA CYS A 464 -40.99 46.04 0.47
C CYS A 464 -41.99 47.21 0.21
N ALA A 465 -41.50 48.45 0.18
CA ALA A 465 -42.34 49.62 -0.06
C ALA A 465 -43.19 49.45 -1.35
N TRP A 466 -44.50 49.69 -1.23
CA TRP A 466 -45.49 49.49 -2.29
C TRP A 466 -45.57 48.08 -2.86
N ALA A 467 -45.05 47.06 -2.16
CA ALA A 467 -45.32 45.67 -2.48
C ALA A 467 -46.76 45.31 -2.12
N LYS A 468 -47.33 44.27 -2.75
CA LYS A 468 -48.75 43.89 -2.57
C LYS A 468 -48.90 42.72 -1.58
N LEU A 469 -48.32 42.84 -0.38
CA LEU A 469 -48.32 41.77 0.61
C LEU A 469 -49.73 41.28 0.94
N ASP A 470 -49.92 39.95 0.90
CA ASP A 470 -51.18 39.27 1.21
C ASP A 470 -51.49 39.27 2.71
N ARG A 471 -50.45 39.21 3.53
CA ARG A 471 -50.52 39.30 5.00
C ARG A 471 -49.45 40.24 5.53
N PRO A 472 -49.60 41.56 5.45
CA PRO A 472 -48.59 42.51 5.89
C PRO A 472 -48.26 42.40 7.39
N GLU A 473 -49.11 41.74 8.19
CA GLU A 473 -48.88 41.45 9.62
C GLU A 473 -47.73 40.46 9.83
N ALA A 474 -47.30 39.69 8.83
CA ALA A 474 -46.10 38.86 8.90
C ALA A 474 -44.87 39.69 9.24
N LEU A 475 -44.81 40.95 8.81
CA LEU A 475 -43.69 41.86 9.12
C LEU A 475 -43.49 42.07 10.62
N TYR A 476 -44.54 41.97 11.47
CA TYR A 476 -44.42 42.11 12.91
C TYR A 476 -43.58 41.01 13.58
N GLN A 477 -43.41 39.89 12.92
CA GLN A 477 -42.65 38.73 13.40
C GLN A 477 -41.15 38.78 13.06
N MET A 478 -40.75 39.70 12.17
CA MET A 478 -39.36 39.76 11.64
C MET A 478 -38.44 40.55 12.59
N THR A 479 -38.36 40.17 13.84
CA THR A 479 -37.61 40.87 14.91
C THR A 479 -36.10 40.86 14.72
N TRP A 480 -35.58 40.07 13.79
CA TRP A 480 -34.17 39.98 13.41
C TRP A 480 -33.71 41.03 12.40
N LEU A 481 -34.70 41.77 11.76
CA LEU A 481 -34.36 42.83 10.81
C LEU A 481 -33.64 44.00 11.49
N LYS A 482 -32.63 44.52 10.82
CA LYS A 482 -31.97 45.79 11.17
C LYS A 482 -32.72 47.00 10.58
N ARG A 483 -33.20 46.83 9.33
CA ARG A 483 -33.85 47.92 8.58
C ARG A 483 -35.07 47.38 7.82
N LEU A 484 -36.16 48.09 7.89
CA LEU A 484 -37.42 47.77 7.19
C LEU A 484 -38.01 49.02 6.53
N TRP A 485 -38.14 49.02 5.22
CA TRP A 485 -38.88 50.00 4.43
C TRP A 485 -40.23 49.39 3.99
N ALA A 486 -41.33 49.84 4.57
CA ALA A 486 -42.65 49.26 4.42
C ALA A 486 -43.71 50.33 4.15
N THR A 487 -43.40 51.33 3.31
CA THR A 487 -44.37 52.36 2.88
C THR A 487 -45.46 51.70 2.03
N SER A 488 -46.73 51.91 2.37
CA SER A 488 -47.90 51.49 1.58
C SER A 488 -47.96 49.96 1.28
N VAL A 489 -47.64 49.14 2.27
CA VAL A 489 -47.68 47.64 2.15
C VAL A 489 -49.03 47.03 2.56
N GLY A 490 -50.07 47.82 2.73
CA GLY A 490 -51.40 47.37 3.15
C GLY A 490 -51.68 47.50 4.64
N ILE A 491 -50.73 47.97 5.47
CA ILE A 491 -50.95 48.26 6.88
C ILE A 491 -51.68 49.63 6.99
N PRO A 492 -52.84 49.70 7.68
CA PRO A 492 -53.52 50.96 7.89
C PRO A 492 -52.67 52.01 8.65
N SER A 493 -52.72 53.27 8.22
CA SER A 493 -51.93 54.33 8.87
C SER A 493 -52.13 54.44 10.36
N SER A 494 -53.35 54.12 10.87
CA SER A 494 -53.67 54.05 12.30
C SER A 494 -52.99 52.92 13.06
N GLU A 495 -52.37 51.89 12.33
CA GLU A 495 -51.76 50.71 12.92
C GLU A 495 -50.24 50.68 12.71
N LEU A 496 -49.66 51.65 12.00
CA LEU A 496 -48.20 51.71 11.74
C LEU A 496 -47.38 51.81 13.04
N TYR A 497 -47.94 52.30 14.11
CA TYR A 497 -47.28 52.35 15.42
C TYR A 497 -47.06 50.94 15.98
N LYS A 498 -48.00 49.99 15.75
CA LYS A 498 -47.89 48.59 16.16
C LYS A 498 -46.67 47.90 15.52
N LEU A 499 -46.35 48.22 14.25
CA LEU A 499 -45.19 47.71 13.56
C LEU A 499 -43.90 48.17 14.26
N LYS A 500 -43.84 49.45 14.67
CA LYS A 500 -42.67 49.97 15.39
C LYS A 500 -42.54 49.40 16.81
N GLU A 501 -43.66 49.14 17.48
CA GLU A 501 -43.70 48.49 18.80
C GLU A 501 -43.25 47.03 18.72
N ALA A 502 -43.65 46.27 17.67
CA ALA A 502 -43.27 44.91 17.45
C ALA A 502 -41.78 44.74 17.06
N LEU A 503 -41.19 45.79 16.46
CA LEU A 503 -39.82 45.80 15.96
C LEU A 503 -38.94 46.88 16.63
N PRO A 504 -38.75 46.83 17.96
CA PRO A 504 -38.11 47.92 18.71
C PRO A 504 -36.64 48.15 18.36
N ASN A 505 -35.96 47.13 17.83
CA ASN A 505 -34.54 47.16 17.44
C ASN A 505 -34.32 47.38 15.93
N THR A 506 -35.40 47.56 15.16
CA THR A 506 -35.38 47.70 13.71
C THR A 506 -35.59 49.17 13.32
N GLN A 507 -34.77 49.69 12.43
CA GLN A 507 -35.05 51.00 11.80
C GLN A 507 -36.24 50.84 10.84
N VAL A 508 -37.43 51.27 11.24
CA VAL A 508 -38.67 51.16 10.47
C VAL A 508 -38.98 52.46 9.77
N PHE A 509 -39.07 52.46 8.43
CA PHE A 509 -39.46 53.57 7.57
C PHE A 509 -40.76 53.23 6.83
N VAL A 510 -41.83 54.02 7.09
CA VAL A 510 -43.18 53.80 6.57
C VAL A 510 -43.76 55.01 5.85
N HIS A 511 -42.99 56.08 5.69
CA HIS A 511 -43.40 57.33 5.06
C HIS A 511 -42.39 57.74 4.00
N GLY A 512 -42.81 57.93 2.79
CA GLY A 512 -41.96 58.36 1.68
C GLY A 512 -42.75 58.56 0.42
N LYS A 513 -42.21 59.30 -0.53
CA LYS A 513 -42.77 59.52 -1.87
C LYS A 513 -42.12 58.56 -2.88
N HIS A 514 -40.90 58.09 -2.58
CA HIS A 514 -40.15 57.18 -3.40
C HIS A 514 -39.67 55.98 -2.56
N PRO A 515 -39.45 54.78 -3.15
CA PRO A 515 -39.11 53.58 -2.40
C PRO A 515 -37.72 53.64 -1.73
N THR A 516 -36.86 54.52 -2.15
CA THR A 516 -35.52 54.69 -1.60
C THR A 516 -35.35 55.95 -0.73
N ASP A 517 -36.46 56.66 -0.47
CA ASP A 517 -36.43 57.80 0.45
C ASP A 517 -35.95 57.37 1.84
N GLY A 518 -35.59 58.34 2.68
CA GLY A 518 -35.19 58.09 4.08
C GLY A 518 -33.84 57.38 4.22
N GLY A 519 -32.98 57.41 3.18
CA GLY A 519 -31.62 56.91 3.26
C GLY A 519 -31.50 55.39 3.05
N TRP A 520 -32.45 54.75 2.34
CA TRP A 520 -32.39 53.32 2.08
C TRP A 520 -31.05 52.87 1.52
N ARG A 521 -30.55 53.56 0.46
CA ARG A 521 -29.30 53.25 -0.25
C ARG A 521 -28.06 53.87 0.42
N GLN A 522 -28.13 54.22 1.70
CA GLN A 522 -27.00 54.75 2.48
C GLN A 522 -26.49 53.75 3.53
N ALA A 523 -26.92 52.50 3.46
CA ALA A 523 -26.52 51.45 4.37
C ALA A 523 -25.28 50.71 3.89
N GLN A 524 -24.52 50.12 4.81
CA GLN A 524 -23.31 49.36 4.50
C GLN A 524 -23.63 48.21 3.56
N ASN A 525 -24.68 47.42 3.81
CA ASN A 525 -25.07 46.31 2.92
C ASN A 525 -25.31 46.72 1.45
N TYR A 526 -25.82 47.95 1.22
CA TYR A 526 -25.99 48.47 -0.13
C TYR A 526 -24.63 48.81 -0.79
N TYR A 527 -23.71 49.38 -0.03
CA TYR A 527 -22.35 49.67 -0.55
C TYR A 527 -21.60 48.39 -0.83
N ASP A 528 -21.62 47.41 0.06
CA ASP A 528 -20.99 46.09 -0.13
C ASP A 528 -21.53 45.39 -1.40
N MET A 529 -22.85 45.43 -1.58
CA MET A 529 -23.50 44.91 -2.78
C MET A 529 -23.01 45.62 -4.05
N ARG A 530 -22.93 46.94 -4.03
CA ARG A 530 -22.46 47.74 -5.19
C ARG A 530 -21.00 47.45 -5.52
N ASP A 531 -20.18 47.30 -4.51
CA ASP A 531 -18.75 46.94 -4.70
C ASP A 531 -18.61 45.56 -5.34
N LEU A 532 -19.38 44.56 -4.88
CA LEU A 532 -19.41 43.23 -5.50
C LEU A 532 -19.89 43.26 -6.95
N LEU A 533 -20.80 44.15 -7.31
CA LEU A 533 -21.23 44.41 -8.67
C LEU A 533 -20.18 45.21 -9.48
N GLY A 534 -19.05 45.59 -8.89
CA GLY A 534 -18.04 46.44 -9.51
C GLY A 534 -18.57 47.83 -9.90
N MET A 535 -19.51 48.34 -9.13
CA MET A 535 -20.15 49.65 -9.31
C MET A 535 -19.73 50.57 -8.15
N HIS A 536 -18.45 50.95 -8.17
CA HIS A 536 -17.92 51.88 -7.16
C HIS A 536 -18.65 53.23 -7.22
N TYR A 537 -19.07 53.73 -6.05
CA TYR A 537 -19.57 55.11 -6.02
C TYR A 537 -18.42 56.06 -6.23
N MET A 538 -18.55 56.98 -7.23
CA MET A 538 -17.86 58.26 -7.14
C MET A 538 -18.54 59.03 -5.99
N GLN A 539 -17.79 59.23 -4.92
CA GLN A 539 -18.19 60.11 -3.83
C GLN A 539 -18.37 61.54 -4.30
#